data_9bc4788b6f3694c157e306d52d3ab697
#
_entry.id   9bc4788b6f3694c157e306d52d3ab697
#
_cell.length_a   1.000
_cell.length_b   1.000
_cell.length_c   1.000
_cell.angle_alpha   90.00
_cell.angle_beta   90.00
_cell.angle_gamma   90.00
#
_symmetry.space_group_name_H-M   'P 1'
#
loop_
_entity.id
_entity.type
_entity.pdbx_description
1 polymer ?
#
loop_
_entity_poly.entity_id
_entity_poly.type
_entity_poly.pdbx_seq_one_letter_code
_entity_poly.pdbx_strand_id
1 'polypeptide(L)'
;MINGQDKGNKQMTFSILAQDLNTGAFGGAAATGSLCVGGWVLRGDSRFGLSASQGAAPSTMWGEDALLRMQAGDSAEQALAAVIGQDAGRDWRQLALLDRAGRTACHTGTKNTEWRGALLAPGLVVSGNLLAGPQVLKALRDTFLTATGDLAERLLASITAAEAAGGDTRGLQSAALLVVSDDAPPLTLRVDWSENPISALRDLHSRSQSGAYAAWLPTVPTRNDPERGHD
;
A
#
# COMPACT_ATOMS: atom_id res chain seq x y z
N MET A 1 -35.58 -3.59 25.45
CA MET A 1 -35.06 -2.33 24.87
C MET A 1 -33.54 -2.41 24.92
N ILE A 2 -32.93 -2.80 23.82
CA ILE A 2 -31.47 -2.91 23.68
C ILE A 2 -31.06 -1.65 22.93
N ASN A 3 -30.61 -0.63 23.68
CA ASN A 3 -29.92 0.52 23.12
C ASN A 3 -28.48 0.09 22.77
N GLY A 4 -28.33 -0.65 21.70
CA GLY A 4 -27.09 -0.85 21.00
C GLY A 4 -26.86 0.35 20.10
N GLN A 5 -26.15 1.38 20.56
CA GLN A 5 -25.48 2.27 19.64
C GLN A 5 -24.48 1.41 18.86
N ASP A 6 -24.84 1.04 17.67
CA ASP A 6 -23.95 0.54 16.64
C ASP A 6 -22.89 1.63 16.38
N LYS A 7 -21.80 1.59 17.15
CA LYS A 7 -20.57 2.31 16.82
C LYS A 7 -20.03 1.60 15.60
N GLY A 8 -20.62 1.92 14.43
CA GLY A 8 -20.23 1.38 13.14
C GLY A 8 -18.72 1.23 13.10
N ASN A 9 -18.27 0.06 12.76
CA ASN A 9 -16.86 -0.36 12.72
C ASN A 9 -16.10 0.52 11.72
N LYS A 10 -15.73 1.73 12.17
CA LYS A 10 -15.04 2.74 11.35
C LYS A 10 -13.61 2.28 11.20
N GLN A 11 -13.28 1.82 10.01
CA GLN A 11 -11.95 1.28 9.69
C GLN A 11 -11.08 2.39 9.12
N MET A 12 -10.04 2.78 9.86
CA MET A 12 -8.98 3.62 9.35
C MET A 12 -8.01 2.79 8.52
N THR A 13 -7.51 3.42 7.46
CA THR A 13 -6.44 2.84 6.65
C THR A 13 -5.58 3.97 6.11
N PHE A 14 -4.27 3.80 6.14
CA PHE A 14 -3.33 4.61 5.38
C PHE A 14 -2.42 3.71 4.54
N SER A 15 -2.02 4.23 3.39
CA SER A 15 -1.17 3.52 2.45
C SER A 15 -0.22 4.47 1.74
N ILE A 16 0.89 3.92 1.29
CA ILE A 16 1.88 4.56 0.43
C ILE A 16 2.20 3.64 -0.74
N LEU A 17 2.27 4.22 -1.94
CA LEU A 17 2.82 3.57 -3.13
C LEU A 17 3.98 4.42 -3.63
N ALA A 18 5.11 3.79 -3.93
CA ALA A 18 6.32 4.49 -4.34
C ALA A 18 7.10 3.72 -5.42
N GLN A 19 7.81 4.46 -6.25
CA GLN A 19 8.81 3.95 -7.18
C GLN A 19 10.20 4.35 -6.70
N ASP A 20 11.12 3.41 -6.69
CA ASP A 20 12.54 3.71 -6.52
C ASP A 20 13.15 4.05 -7.88
N LEU A 21 13.49 5.31 -8.07
CA LEU A 21 14.04 5.79 -9.34
C LEU A 21 15.46 5.25 -9.65
N ASN A 22 16.17 4.75 -8.64
CA ASN A 22 17.51 4.20 -8.83
C ASN A 22 17.47 2.75 -9.34
N THR A 23 16.54 1.95 -8.79
CA THR A 23 16.43 0.51 -9.12
C THR A 23 15.29 0.20 -10.07
N GLY A 24 14.35 1.13 -10.27
CA GLY A 24 13.12 0.90 -11.00
C GLY A 24 12.10 0.03 -10.26
N ALA A 25 12.38 -0.40 -9.04
CA ALA A 25 11.47 -1.18 -8.22
C ALA A 25 10.23 -0.36 -7.81
N PHE A 26 9.11 -1.04 -7.65
CA PHE A 26 7.87 -0.49 -7.11
C PHE A 26 7.58 -1.09 -5.74
N GLY A 27 7.10 -0.27 -4.81
CA GLY A 27 6.75 -0.74 -3.49
C GLY A 27 5.54 -0.02 -2.89
N GLY A 28 4.84 -0.72 -2.02
CA GLY A 28 3.74 -0.17 -1.26
C GLY A 28 3.73 -0.70 0.17
N ALA A 29 3.24 0.11 1.09
CA ALA A 29 2.97 -0.30 2.45
C ALA A 29 1.61 0.23 2.90
N ALA A 30 0.94 -0.52 3.77
CA ALA A 30 -0.35 -0.13 4.33
C ALA A 30 -0.49 -0.62 5.76
N ALA A 31 -1.25 0.12 6.57
CA ALA A 31 -1.64 -0.29 7.92
C ALA A 31 -3.08 0.16 8.21
N THR A 32 -3.76 -0.59 9.06
CA THR A 32 -5.18 -0.36 9.39
C THR A 32 -5.53 -0.84 10.78
N GLY A 33 -6.58 -0.23 11.37
CA GLY A 33 -7.23 -0.71 12.58
C GLY A 33 -8.17 -1.91 12.36
N SER A 34 -8.03 -2.61 11.23
CA SER A 34 -8.76 -3.83 10.88
C SER A 34 -7.80 -4.98 10.63
N LEU A 35 -8.35 -6.16 10.37
CA LEU A 35 -7.58 -7.35 10.01
C LEU A 35 -7.18 -7.33 8.52
N CYS A 36 -6.08 -8.02 8.21
CA CYS A 36 -5.74 -8.50 6.86
C CYS A 36 -5.52 -7.40 5.80
N VAL A 37 -4.97 -6.22 6.18
CA VAL A 37 -4.78 -5.09 5.25
C VAL A 37 -4.05 -5.46 3.96
N GLY A 38 -3.09 -6.38 4.03
CA GLY A 38 -2.32 -6.83 2.86
C GLY A 38 -3.14 -7.64 1.87
N GLY A 39 -4.22 -8.30 2.31
CA GLY A 39 -5.16 -8.98 1.43
C GLY A 39 -6.14 -8.04 0.75
N TRP A 40 -6.43 -6.91 1.38
CA TRP A 40 -7.42 -5.96 0.92
C TRP A 40 -6.84 -4.85 0.05
N VAL A 41 -5.76 -4.20 0.50
CA VAL A 41 -5.36 -2.89 0.01
C VAL A 41 -4.38 -2.97 -1.15
N LEU A 42 -3.26 -3.67 -0.97
CA LEU A 42 -2.12 -3.60 -1.89
C LEU A 42 -2.20 -4.62 -3.03
N ARG A 43 -2.00 -4.13 -4.26
CA ARG A 43 -1.76 -4.94 -5.47
C ARG A 43 -0.64 -4.33 -6.28
N GLY A 44 0.14 -5.15 -6.98
CA GLY A 44 1.22 -4.61 -7.82
C GLY A 44 1.87 -5.65 -8.72
N ASP A 45 2.41 -5.13 -9.80
CA ASP A 45 3.26 -5.86 -10.76
C ASP A 45 4.30 -4.87 -11.31
N SER A 46 5.58 -5.28 -11.33
CA SER A 46 6.68 -4.44 -11.82
C SER A 46 6.49 -3.93 -13.25
N ARG A 47 5.72 -4.65 -14.06
CA ARG A 47 5.43 -4.29 -15.46
C ARG A 47 4.39 -3.19 -15.61
N PHE A 48 3.49 -3.02 -14.65
CA PHE A 48 2.32 -2.16 -14.82
C PHE A 48 2.24 -1.07 -13.76
N GLY A 49 2.72 -1.32 -12.55
CA GLY A 49 2.67 -0.43 -11.42
C GLY A 49 1.92 -1.00 -10.22
N LEU A 50 1.38 -0.11 -9.39
CA LEU A 50 0.76 -0.46 -8.10
C LEU A 50 -0.64 0.13 -7.98
N SER A 51 -1.47 -0.53 -7.16
CA SER A 51 -2.74 -0.01 -6.68
C SER A 51 -2.89 -0.19 -5.17
N ALA A 52 -3.56 0.78 -4.51
CA ALA A 52 -4.00 0.68 -3.13
C ALA A 52 -5.49 1.02 -3.05
N SER A 53 -6.33 0.00 -2.90
CA SER A 53 -7.79 0.15 -2.80
C SER A 53 -8.23 -0.01 -1.36
N GLN A 54 -8.87 1.02 -0.81
CA GLN A 54 -9.28 1.11 0.59
C GLN A 54 -10.56 1.96 0.74
N GLY A 55 -10.98 2.28 1.95
CA GLY A 55 -12.14 3.12 2.21
C GLY A 55 -13.12 2.52 3.20
N ALA A 56 -14.23 3.20 3.43
CA ALA A 56 -15.30 2.74 4.33
C ALA A 56 -15.99 1.46 3.84
N ALA A 57 -16.06 1.27 2.52
CA ALA A 57 -16.50 0.03 1.86
C ALA A 57 -15.56 -0.23 0.66
N PRO A 58 -14.36 -0.78 0.90
CA PRO A 58 -13.35 -0.96 -0.14
C PRO A 58 -13.79 -1.98 -1.19
N SER A 59 -13.25 -1.84 -2.40
CA SER A 59 -13.41 -2.81 -3.48
C SER A 59 -12.05 -3.36 -3.88
N THR A 60 -11.80 -4.64 -3.66
CA THR A 60 -10.58 -5.30 -4.15
C THR A 60 -10.54 -5.31 -5.68
N MET A 61 -11.71 -5.45 -6.33
CA MET A 61 -11.85 -5.39 -7.78
C MET A 61 -11.32 -4.09 -8.38
N TRP A 62 -11.50 -2.95 -7.71
CA TRP A 62 -10.97 -1.67 -8.18
C TRP A 62 -9.45 -1.68 -8.37
N GLY A 63 -8.72 -2.29 -7.43
CA GLY A 63 -7.27 -2.41 -7.52
C GLY A 63 -6.82 -3.34 -8.66
N GLU A 64 -7.56 -4.44 -8.84
CA GLU A 64 -7.30 -5.45 -9.88
C GLU A 64 -7.63 -4.90 -11.28
N ASP A 65 -8.81 -4.32 -11.45
CA ASP A 65 -9.25 -3.72 -12.72
C ASP A 65 -8.34 -2.57 -13.16
N ALA A 66 -7.89 -1.73 -12.20
CA ALA A 66 -6.95 -0.66 -12.51
C ALA A 66 -5.60 -1.20 -13.01
N LEU A 67 -5.07 -2.27 -12.41
CA LEU A 67 -3.85 -2.92 -12.89
C LEU A 67 -4.02 -3.50 -14.29
N LEU A 68 -5.14 -4.17 -14.57
CA LEU A 68 -5.46 -4.69 -15.93
C LEU A 68 -5.52 -3.56 -16.96
N ARG A 69 -6.10 -2.42 -16.60
CA ARG A 69 -6.12 -1.25 -17.49
C ARG A 69 -4.74 -0.67 -17.74
N MET A 70 -3.91 -0.54 -16.69
CA MET A 70 -2.52 -0.08 -16.85
C MET A 70 -1.70 -1.09 -17.65
N GLN A 71 -1.99 -2.38 -17.54
CA GLN A 71 -1.42 -3.42 -18.41
C GLN A 71 -1.80 -3.21 -19.89
N ALA A 72 -3.03 -2.78 -20.14
CA ALA A 72 -3.52 -2.49 -21.49
C ALA A 72 -2.98 -1.16 -22.07
N GLY A 73 -2.21 -0.39 -21.28
CA GLY A 73 -1.56 0.85 -21.73
C GLY A 73 -2.19 2.14 -21.19
N ASP A 74 -3.25 2.06 -20.38
CA ASP A 74 -3.83 3.24 -19.73
C ASP A 74 -2.82 3.85 -18.74
N SER A 75 -2.82 5.18 -18.64
CA SER A 75 -2.15 5.87 -17.53
C SER A 75 -2.90 5.64 -16.21
N ALA A 76 -2.23 5.91 -15.08
CA ALA A 76 -2.88 5.87 -13.75
C ALA A 76 -4.18 6.69 -13.72
N GLU A 77 -4.20 7.88 -14.33
CA GLU A 77 -5.39 8.74 -14.39
C GLU A 77 -6.50 8.14 -15.25
N GLN A 78 -6.17 7.58 -16.42
CA GLN A 78 -7.14 6.94 -17.30
C GLN A 78 -7.73 5.67 -16.66
N ALA A 79 -6.89 4.83 -16.06
CA ALA A 79 -7.31 3.65 -15.33
C ALA A 79 -8.23 4.02 -14.15
N LEU A 80 -7.85 5.03 -13.37
CA LEU A 80 -8.68 5.55 -12.27
C LEU A 80 -10.05 5.99 -12.77
N ALA A 81 -10.09 6.87 -13.76
CA ALA A 81 -11.34 7.42 -14.30
C ALA A 81 -12.29 6.32 -14.81
N ALA A 82 -11.74 5.31 -15.48
CA ALA A 82 -12.53 4.20 -16.01
C ALA A 82 -13.13 3.31 -14.90
N VAL A 83 -12.34 3.02 -13.85
CA VAL A 83 -12.79 2.17 -12.73
C VAL A 83 -13.84 2.88 -11.89
N ILE A 84 -13.61 4.13 -11.49
CA ILE A 84 -14.56 4.87 -10.64
C ILE A 84 -15.84 5.27 -11.39
N GLY A 85 -15.73 5.50 -12.71
CA GLY A 85 -16.84 5.94 -13.54
C GLY A 85 -18.00 4.95 -13.61
N GLN A 86 -17.73 3.67 -13.44
CA GLN A 86 -18.73 2.58 -13.52
C GLN A 86 -19.34 2.20 -12.17
N ASP A 87 -18.82 2.73 -11.05
CA ASP A 87 -19.25 2.34 -9.70
C ASP A 87 -20.11 3.42 -9.05
N ALA A 88 -21.41 3.16 -8.90
CA ALA A 88 -22.32 4.02 -8.15
C ALA A 88 -21.96 4.13 -6.65
N GLY A 89 -21.19 3.17 -6.11
CA GLY A 89 -20.70 3.15 -4.74
C GLY A 89 -19.38 3.89 -4.52
N ARG A 90 -18.80 4.55 -5.52
CA ARG A 90 -17.49 5.21 -5.49
C ARG A 90 -17.29 6.17 -4.31
N ASP A 91 -18.34 6.78 -3.79
CA ASP A 91 -18.26 7.69 -2.65
C ASP A 91 -17.80 7.02 -1.34
N TRP A 92 -17.93 5.71 -1.23
CA TRP A 92 -17.49 4.93 -0.07
C TRP A 92 -16.06 4.39 -0.19
N ARG A 93 -15.40 4.61 -1.33
CA ARG A 93 -14.12 3.99 -1.68
C ARG A 93 -13.01 5.00 -1.82
N GLN A 94 -11.78 4.51 -1.70
CA GLN A 94 -10.57 5.27 -1.99
C GLN A 94 -9.64 4.37 -2.80
N LEU A 95 -9.10 4.89 -3.91
CA LEU A 95 -8.15 4.19 -4.77
C LEU A 95 -6.97 5.10 -5.08
N ALA A 96 -5.76 4.64 -4.77
CA ALA A 96 -4.51 5.27 -5.19
C ALA A 96 -3.83 4.36 -6.22
N LEU A 97 -3.28 4.97 -7.28
CA LEU A 97 -2.58 4.29 -8.36
C LEU A 97 -1.22 4.93 -8.60
N LEU A 98 -0.26 4.10 -8.98
CA LEU A 98 1.06 4.47 -9.45
C LEU A 98 1.37 3.60 -10.67
N ASP A 99 1.47 4.20 -11.86
CA ASP A 99 1.79 3.45 -13.09
C ASP A 99 3.30 3.29 -13.31
N ARG A 100 3.66 2.48 -14.31
CA ARG A 100 5.06 2.18 -14.64
C ARG A 100 5.89 3.42 -15.01
N ALA A 101 5.25 4.48 -15.51
CA ALA A 101 5.93 5.72 -15.85
C ALA A 101 6.10 6.67 -14.64
N GLY A 102 5.71 6.25 -13.44
CA GLY A 102 5.77 7.07 -12.23
C GLY A 102 4.64 8.09 -12.12
N ARG A 103 3.62 8.02 -12.98
CA ARG A 103 2.42 8.88 -12.88
C ARG A 103 1.51 8.34 -11.79
N THR A 104 0.92 9.25 -11.03
CA THR A 104 0.07 8.91 -9.88
C THR A 104 -1.34 9.48 -10.05
N ALA A 105 -2.33 8.75 -9.54
CA ALA A 105 -3.70 9.21 -9.48
C ALA A 105 -4.36 8.72 -8.19
N CYS A 106 -5.33 9.47 -7.67
CA CYS A 106 -6.09 9.06 -6.50
C CYS A 106 -7.52 9.57 -6.53
N HIS A 107 -8.45 8.72 -6.12
CA HIS A 107 -9.84 9.06 -5.81
C HIS A 107 -10.08 8.85 -4.32
N THR A 108 -10.72 9.82 -3.68
CA THR A 108 -11.19 9.72 -2.28
C THR A 108 -12.67 10.08 -2.24
N GLY A 109 -13.51 9.09 -2.10
CA GLY A 109 -14.97 9.28 -2.07
C GLY A 109 -15.45 10.06 -0.85
N THR A 110 -16.51 10.84 -1.03
CA THR A 110 -17.02 11.81 -0.05
C THR A 110 -17.62 11.19 1.20
N LYS A 111 -18.01 9.91 1.13
CA LYS A 111 -18.60 9.15 2.25
C LYS A 111 -17.56 8.38 3.07
N ASN A 112 -16.27 8.48 2.73
CA ASN A 112 -15.21 8.03 3.64
C ASN A 112 -15.17 8.94 4.87
N THR A 113 -14.86 8.35 6.02
CA THR A 113 -14.82 9.09 7.27
C THR A 113 -13.61 10.04 7.32
N GLU A 114 -13.81 11.21 7.86
CA GLU A 114 -12.78 12.20 8.15
C GLU A 114 -11.83 11.72 9.27
N TRP A 115 -10.56 12.13 9.25
CA TRP A 115 -9.91 12.90 8.20
C TRP A 115 -9.51 11.95 7.05
N ARG A 116 -9.70 12.37 5.80
CA ARG A 116 -9.39 11.57 4.61
C ARG A 116 -8.70 12.43 3.55
N GLY A 117 -7.91 11.80 2.69
CA GLY A 117 -7.27 12.49 1.57
C GLY A 117 -6.11 11.72 0.97
N ALA A 118 -5.36 12.42 0.12
CA ALA A 118 -4.14 11.92 -0.51
C ALA A 118 -3.15 13.05 -0.77
N LEU A 119 -1.85 12.72 -0.84
CA LEU A 119 -0.80 13.58 -1.36
C LEU A 119 -0.12 12.85 -2.51
N LEU A 120 -0.01 13.51 -3.66
CA LEU A 120 0.54 12.97 -4.88
C LEU A 120 1.81 13.71 -5.27
N ALA A 121 2.79 12.96 -5.78
CA ALA A 121 4.00 13.47 -6.42
C ALA A 121 4.43 12.46 -7.51
N PRO A 122 5.30 12.84 -8.45
CA PRO A 122 5.87 11.87 -9.38
C PRO A 122 6.53 10.71 -8.64
N GLY A 123 6.13 9.48 -8.96
CA GLY A 123 6.65 8.26 -8.34
C GLY A 123 6.19 8.01 -6.90
N LEU A 124 5.26 8.81 -6.35
CA LEU A 124 4.82 8.68 -4.95
C LEU A 124 3.36 9.10 -4.77
N VAL A 125 2.56 8.25 -4.15
CA VAL A 125 1.24 8.61 -3.65
C VAL A 125 1.02 8.05 -2.26
N VAL A 126 0.55 8.89 -1.35
CA VAL A 126 0.09 8.50 -0.02
C VAL A 126 -1.39 8.82 0.10
N SER A 127 -2.15 7.92 0.71
CA SER A 127 -3.59 8.08 0.88
C SER A 127 -4.07 7.50 2.20
N GLY A 128 -5.22 7.97 2.66
CA GLY A 128 -5.80 7.46 3.89
C GLY A 128 -7.21 8.00 4.14
N ASN A 129 -7.90 7.34 5.06
CA ASN A 129 -9.23 7.72 5.53
C ASN A 129 -9.36 7.38 7.02
N LEU A 130 -10.25 8.08 7.72
CA LEU A 130 -10.43 8.00 9.17
C LEU A 130 -9.15 8.31 9.97
N LEU A 131 -8.29 9.17 9.45
CA LEU A 131 -7.02 9.56 10.05
C LEU A 131 -7.24 10.54 11.22
N ALA A 132 -6.28 10.61 12.14
CA ALA A 132 -6.27 11.62 13.21
C ALA A 132 -6.18 13.05 12.65
N GLY A 133 -5.64 13.21 11.43
CA GLY A 133 -5.52 14.49 10.73
C GLY A 133 -4.57 14.42 9.54
N PRO A 134 -4.38 15.55 8.84
CA PRO A 134 -3.52 15.63 7.66
C PRO A 134 -2.04 15.37 7.96
N GLN A 135 -1.60 15.52 9.22
CA GLN A 135 -0.22 15.26 9.64
C GLN A 135 0.20 13.80 9.40
N VAL A 136 -0.75 12.84 9.41
CA VAL A 136 -0.47 11.42 9.15
C VAL A 136 0.07 11.22 7.73
N LEU A 137 -0.60 11.79 6.72
CA LEU A 137 -0.14 11.70 5.33
C LEU A 137 1.13 12.52 5.08
N LYS A 138 1.30 13.64 5.78
CA LYS A 138 2.56 14.41 5.72
C LYS A 138 3.72 13.59 6.27
N ALA A 139 3.54 12.94 7.41
CA ALA A 139 4.55 12.08 8.02
C ALA A 139 4.92 10.91 7.09
N LEU A 140 3.92 10.23 6.48
CA LEU A 140 4.15 9.20 5.46
C LEU A 140 5.06 9.71 4.33
N ARG A 141 4.68 10.80 3.69
CA ARG A 141 5.39 11.36 2.54
C ARG A 141 6.78 11.86 2.91
N ASP A 142 6.87 12.70 3.93
CA ASP A 142 8.10 13.42 4.26
C ASP A 142 9.17 12.46 4.78
N THR A 143 8.77 11.45 5.55
CA THR A 143 9.69 10.38 5.98
C THR A 143 10.17 9.56 4.79
N PHE A 144 9.29 9.17 3.85
CA PHE A 144 9.71 8.44 2.66
C PHE A 144 10.76 9.21 1.84
N LEU A 145 10.58 10.51 1.68
CA LEU A 145 11.47 11.37 0.90
C LEU A 145 12.83 11.59 1.56
N THR A 146 12.93 11.47 2.87
CA THR A 146 14.17 11.73 3.64
C THR A 146 14.84 10.48 4.18
N ALA A 147 14.10 9.36 4.27
CA ALA A 147 14.65 8.09 4.74
C ALA A 147 15.70 7.53 3.78
N THR A 148 16.72 6.92 4.36
CA THR A 148 17.78 6.19 3.66
C THR A 148 17.53 4.70 3.70
N GLY A 149 18.29 3.92 2.93
CA GLY A 149 18.15 2.48 2.82
C GLY A 149 17.42 2.06 1.53
N ASP A 150 17.10 0.79 1.44
CA ASP A 150 16.34 0.25 0.31
C ASP A 150 14.87 0.68 0.33
N LEU A 151 14.12 0.32 -0.73
CA LEU A 151 12.72 0.72 -0.85
C LEU A 151 11.86 0.17 0.30
N ALA A 152 12.10 -1.07 0.74
CA ALA A 152 11.35 -1.69 1.84
C ALA A 152 11.59 -0.97 3.17
N GLU A 153 12.85 -0.64 3.49
CA GLU A 153 13.22 0.10 4.70
C GLU A 153 12.60 1.49 4.73
N ARG A 154 12.62 2.20 3.61
CA ARG A 154 12.01 3.54 3.47
C ARG A 154 10.49 3.49 3.65
N LEU A 155 9.83 2.48 3.08
CA LEU A 155 8.39 2.26 3.25
C LEU A 155 8.03 1.93 4.70
N LEU A 156 8.81 1.06 5.36
CA LEU A 156 8.61 0.71 6.77
C LEU A 156 8.82 1.91 7.70
N ALA A 157 9.86 2.73 7.45
CA ALA A 157 10.07 3.97 8.18
C ALA A 157 8.87 4.93 8.04
N SER A 158 8.31 5.03 6.82
CA SER A 158 7.17 5.90 6.52
C SER A 158 5.90 5.50 7.28
N ILE A 159 5.53 4.22 7.27
CA ILE A 159 4.34 3.76 8.01
C ILE A 159 4.54 3.86 9.54
N THR A 160 5.77 3.69 10.03
CA THR A 160 6.12 3.92 11.45
C THR A 160 5.91 5.40 11.83
N ALA A 161 6.35 6.33 10.98
CA ALA A 161 6.16 7.76 11.21
C ALA A 161 4.68 8.17 11.17
N ALA A 162 3.90 7.56 10.29
CA ALA A 162 2.45 7.77 10.21
C ALA A 162 1.73 7.28 11.47
N GLU A 163 2.11 6.13 12.02
CA GLU A 163 1.59 5.63 13.30
C GLU A 163 1.90 6.63 14.42
N ALA A 164 3.14 7.10 14.52
CA ALA A 164 3.55 8.07 15.53
C ALA A 164 2.85 9.44 15.38
N ALA A 165 2.46 9.83 14.16
CA ALA A 165 1.73 11.07 13.88
C ALA A 165 0.22 10.97 14.23
N GLY A 166 -0.22 9.89 14.82
CA GLY A 166 -1.59 9.66 15.23
C GLY A 166 -2.35 8.66 14.37
N GLY A 167 -1.65 7.68 13.83
CA GLY A 167 -2.17 6.58 13.04
C GLY A 167 -3.64 6.26 13.33
N ASP A 168 -4.01 5.13 13.89
CA ASP A 168 -5.40 4.86 14.31
C ASP A 168 -5.65 5.27 15.77
N THR A 169 -6.67 6.07 16.00
CA THR A 169 -7.10 6.44 17.37
C THR A 169 -7.56 5.23 18.20
N ARG A 170 -7.78 4.08 17.58
CA ARG A 170 -8.17 2.81 18.19
C ARG A 170 -7.04 1.80 18.31
N GLY A 171 -5.86 2.11 17.74
CA GLY A 171 -4.75 1.20 17.53
C GLY A 171 -4.82 0.47 16.18
N LEU A 172 -3.66 0.21 15.61
CA LEU A 172 -3.52 -0.60 14.39
C LEU A 172 -3.65 -2.09 14.74
N GLN A 173 -4.16 -2.89 13.80
CA GLN A 173 -4.33 -4.34 13.96
C GLN A 173 -3.60 -5.15 12.88
N SER A 174 -3.39 -4.58 11.69
CA SER A 174 -2.65 -5.25 10.62
C SER A 174 -1.79 -4.28 9.84
N ALA A 175 -0.72 -4.80 9.23
CA ALA A 175 0.20 -4.05 8.38
C ALA A 175 0.73 -4.94 7.25
N ALA A 176 1.09 -4.33 6.12
CA ALA A 176 1.62 -5.06 4.97
C ALA A 176 2.65 -4.23 4.21
N LEU A 177 3.56 -4.94 3.56
CA LEU A 177 4.60 -4.43 2.67
C LEU A 177 4.61 -5.27 1.39
N LEU A 178 4.67 -4.60 0.25
CA LEU A 178 4.85 -5.18 -1.07
C LEU A 178 6.00 -4.48 -1.77
N VAL A 179 6.98 -5.22 -2.30
CA VAL A 179 7.97 -4.70 -3.24
C VAL A 179 8.04 -5.65 -4.43
N VAL A 180 7.98 -5.09 -5.64
CA VAL A 180 8.07 -5.83 -6.90
C VAL A 180 9.14 -5.21 -7.79
N SER A 181 9.94 -6.06 -8.43
CA SER A 181 11.04 -5.71 -9.31
C SER A 181 11.16 -6.75 -10.42
N ASP A 182 11.77 -6.38 -11.53
CA ASP A 182 12.12 -7.35 -12.59
C ASP A 182 13.40 -8.12 -12.25
N ASP A 183 14.24 -7.62 -11.32
CA ASP A 183 15.53 -8.19 -10.95
C ASP A 183 15.51 -9.03 -9.67
N ALA A 184 14.43 -9.00 -8.91
CA ALA A 184 14.30 -9.71 -7.64
C ALA A 184 12.93 -10.41 -7.52
N PRO A 185 12.86 -11.54 -6.78
CA PRO A 185 11.58 -12.12 -6.38
C PRO A 185 10.73 -11.09 -5.63
N PRO A 186 9.38 -11.15 -5.74
CA PRO A 186 8.52 -10.20 -5.03
C PRO A 186 8.64 -10.38 -3.52
N LEU A 187 8.82 -9.27 -2.80
CA LEU A 187 8.76 -9.24 -1.35
C LEU A 187 7.33 -8.88 -0.94
N THR A 188 6.59 -9.85 -0.43
CA THR A 188 5.23 -9.67 0.07
C THR A 188 5.17 -10.10 1.52
N LEU A 189 5.18 -9.13 2.42
CA LEU A 189 5.13 -9.37 3.87
C LEU A 189 3.79 -8.89 4.43
N ARG A 190 3.16 -9.71 5.28
CA ARG A 190 1.86 -9.42 5.87
C ARG A 190 1.82 -9.81 7.33
N VAL A 191 1.33 -8.89 8.14
CA VAL A 191 0.89 -9.13 9.51
C VAL A 191 -0.62 -8.94 9.51
N ASP A 192 -1.35 -10.03 9.44
CA ASP A 192 -2.81 -10.03 9.30
C ASP A 192 -3.52 -9.70 10.61
N TRP A 193 -2.85 -9.91 11.76
CA TRP A 193 -3.25 -9.43 13.06
C TRP A 193 -2.07 -9.37 14.04
N SER A 194 -1.98 -8.28 14.77
CA SER A 194 -1.06 -8.09 15.92
C SER A 194 -1.52 -6.89 16.73
N GLU A 195 -1.21 -6.86 18.01
CA GLU A 195 -1.36 -5.66 18.86
C GLU A 195 -0.38 -4.54 18.43
N ASN A 196 0.76 -4.90 17.81
CA ASN A 196 1.80 -4.00 17.33
C ASN A 196 2.20 -4.37 15.89
N PRO A 197 1.30 -4.21 14.89
CA PRO A 197 1.48 -4.81 13.57
C PRO A 197 2.65 -4.23 12.78
N ILE A 198 2.98 -2.93 12.93
CA ILE A 198 4.13 -2.33 12.24
C ILE A 198 5.43 -2.85 12.83
N SER A 199 5.54 -2.99 14.15
CA SER A 199 6.71 -3.61 14.78
C SER A 199 6.88 -5.07 14.33
N ALA A 200 5.80 -5.85 14.34
CA ALA A 200 5.80 -7.23 13.87
C ALA A 200 6.19 -7.34 12.38
N LEU A 201 5.74 -6.39 11.54
CA LEU A 201 6.11 -6.33 10.12
C LEU A 201 7.60 -6.02 9.93
N ARG A 202 8.17 -5.13 10.76
CA ARG A 202 9.62 -4.83 10.76
C ARG A 202 10.44 -6.05 11.17
N ASP A 203 10.00 -6.78 12.19
CA ASP A 203 10.64 -8.03 12.61
C ASP A 203 10.59 -9.08 11.50
N LEU A 204 9.45 -9.21 10.82
CA LEU A 204 9.29 -10.10 9.68
C LEU A 204 10.23 -9.70 8.52
N HIS A 205 10.33 -8.41 8.22
CA HIS A 205 11.26 -7.88 7.23
C HIS A 205 12.72 -8.22 7.61
N SER A 206 13.13 -7.95 8.85
CA SER A 206 14.49 -8.29 9.33
C SER A 206 14.79 -9.79 9.17
N ARG A 207 13.84 -10.67 9.47
CA ARG A 207 13.96 -12.11 9.26
C ARG A 207 14.08 -12.50 7.79
N SER A 208 13.40 -11.78 6.90
CA SER A 208 13.49 -12.04 5.45
C SER A 208 14.86 -11.69 4.85
N GLN A 209 15.65 -10.85 5.54
CA GLN A 209 16.98 -10.42 5.12
C GLN A 209 18.12 -11.31 5.67
N SER A 210 17.82 -12.40 6.36
CA SER A 210 18.82 -13.23 7.02
C SER A 210 18.50 -14.73 6.98
N GLY A 211 19.50 -15.55 7.33
CA GLY A 211 19.32 -16.98 7.47
C GLY A 211 18.99 -17.71 6.16
N ALA A 212 18.35 -18.87 6.28
CA ALA A 212 18.05 -19.75 5.16
C ALA A 212 17.14 -19.12 4.10
N TYR A 213 16.19 -18.25 4.51
CA TYR A 213 15.30 -17.56 3.58
C TYR A 213 16.08 -16.59 2.67
N ALA A 214 16.94 -15.76 3.25
CA ALA A 214 17.78 -14.83 2.47
C ALA A 214 18.77 -15.57 1.56
N ALA A 215 19.32 -16.69 2.04
CA ALA A 215 20.22 -17.52 1.23
C ALA A 215 19.52 -18.22 0.07
N TRP A 216 18.21 -18.49 0.19
CA TRP A 216 17.42 -19.12 -0.86
C TRP A 216 16.98 -18.11 -1.96
N LEU A 217 16.72 -16.85 -1.64
CA LEU A 217 16.20 -15.85 -2.61
C LEU A 217 17.03 -15.73 -3.90
N PRO A 218 18.38 -15.77 -3.88
CA PRO A 218 19.18 -15.71 -5.11
C PRO A 218 18.97 -16.87 -6.07
N THR A 219 18.37 -17.98 -5.64
CA THR A 219 18.08 -19.14 -6.50
C THR A 219 16.69 -19.07 -7.15
N VAL A 220 15.86 -18.11 -6.74
CA VAL A 220 14.50 -17.97 -7.24
C VAL A 220 14.51 -17.24 -8.59
N PRO A 221 13.77 -17.73 -9.62
CA PRO A 221 13.63 -17.03 -10.90
C PRO A 221 13.13 -15.61 -10.73
N THR A 222 13.63 -14.72 -11.58
CA THR A 222 13.15 -13.34 -11.74
C THR A 222 12.70 -13.10 -13.16
N ARG A 223 12.12 -11.93 -13.46
CA ARG A 223 11.72 -11.63 -14.84
C ARG A 223 12.91 -11.51 -15.78
N ASN A 224 14.01 -10.93 -15.28
CA ASN A 224 15.24 -10.75 -16.08
C ASN A 224 16.10 -12.01 -16.09
N ASP A 225 15.84 -12.99 -15.22
CA ASP A 225 16.52 -14.27 -15.18
C ASP A 225 15.50 -15.39 -14.84
N PRO A 226 14.67 -15.78 -15.82
CA PRO A 226 13.59 -16.74 -15.62
C PRO A 226 14.05 -18.19 -15.50
N GLU A 227 15.31 -18.48 -15.84
CA GLU A 227 15.91 -19.83 -15.78
C GLU A 227 16.78 -20.02 -14.52
N ARG A 228 16.88 -18.99 -13.68
CA ARG A 228 17.64 -19.08 -12.42
C ARG A 228 17.14 -20.25 -11.59
N GLY A 229 18.07 -20.98 -10.96
CA GLY A 229 17.80 -22.17 -10.17
C GLY A 229 18.94 -22.48 -9.21
N HIS A 230 18.94 -23.70 -8.70
CA HIS A 230 20.09 -24.26 -7.98
C HIS A 230 21.09 -24.82 -8.98
N ASP A 231 22.38 -24.52 -8.77
CA ASP A 231 23.50 -25.16 -9.46
C ASP A 231 23.69 -26.62 -8.96
#